data_27ef3b6f917438616724fd480b7db3fd
#
_entry.id   27ef3b6f917438616724fd480b7db3fd
#
_cell.length_a   1.000
_cell.length_b   1.000
_cell.length_c   1.000
_cell.angle_alpha   90.00
_cell.angle_beta   90.00
_cell.angle_gamma   90.00
#
_symmetry.space_group_name_H-M   'P 1'
#
loop_
_entity.id
_entity.type
_entity.pdbx_description
1 polymer ?
#
loop_
_entity_poly.entity_id
_entity_poly.type
_entity_poly.pdbx_seq_one_letter_code
_entity_poly.pdbx_strand_id
1 'polypeptide(L)'
;MYAKDKVRGIFLCGIGEQLDFYITMKLYDNPSLDPDKLIDEFFTSYFGKAAKPMSDFYDKIESVYSDSKNYPSDIQTKDAQFHQTESIAWEYLGTDKVMEELEKLVHKAQATASTPVEKARVDSWVTGVWEYMTTGKAKYISKKTSK
;
A
#
# COMPACT_ATOMS: atom_id res chain seq x y z
N MET A 1 -1.51 5.86 22.46
CA MET A 1 -0.18 6.38 22.74
C MET A 1 -0.22 7.90 22.92
N TYR A 2 -0.50 8.67 21.89
CA TYR A 2 -0.44 10.15 21.92
C TYR A 2 -1.33 10.84 22.97
N ALA A 3 -2.53 10.29 23.28
CA ALA A 3 -3.41 10.85 24.29
C ALA A 3 -2.83 10.78 25.71
N LYS A 4 -2.12 9.68 26.04
CA LYS A 4 -1.44 9.53 27.33
C LYS A 4 -0.25 10.47 27.48
N ASP A 5 0.46 10.71 26.37
CA ASP A 5 1.68 11.52 26.33
C ASP A 5 1.38 13.03 26.23
N LYS A 6 0.09 13.41 26.19
CA LYS A 6 -0.38 14.80 26.09
C LYS A 6 0.23 15.56 24.88
N VAL A 7 0.41 14.85 23.77
CA VAL A 7 0.93 15.44 22.53
C VAL A 7 -0.02 16.52 22.06
N ARG A 8 0.50 17.74 21.79
CA ARG A 8 -0.27 18.90 21.36
C ARG A 8 -0.01 19.34 19.92
N GLY A 9 0.90 18.69 19.27
CA GLY A 9 1.25 19.00 17.89
C GLY A 9 2.04 17.88 17.26
N ILE A 10 1.93 17.77 15.94
CA ILE A 10 2.67 16.82 15.13
C ILE A 10 3.26 17.53 13.92
N PHE A 11 4.47 17.18 13.57
CA PHE A 11 5.11 17.61 12.34
C PHE A 11 5.20 16.41 11.39
N LEU A 12 4.68 16.56 10.18
CA LEU A 12 4.72 15.55 9.14
C LEU A 12 5.71 15.98 8.05
N CYS A 13 6.71 15.16 7.80
CA CYS A 13 7.63 15.33 6.68
C CYS A 13 7.06 14.65 5.43
N GLY A 14 6.45 15.44 4.58
CA GLY A 14 5.81 14.98 3.35
C GLY A 14 4.42 14.38 3.60
N ILE A 15 3.67 14.33 2.53
CA ILE A 15 2.43 13.56 2.46
C ILE A 15 2.82 12.26 1.79
N GLY A 16 2.85 11.16 2.56
CA GLY A 16 3.07 9.83 2.03
C GLY A 16 1.87 9.36 1.21
N GLU A 17 1.29 8.25 1.56
CA GLU A 17 0.05 7.78 0.97
C GLU A 17 -1.18 8.53 1.51
N GLN A 18 -2.20 8.62 0.68
CA GLN A 18 -3.49 9.27 1.02
C GLN A 18 -4.17 8.59 2.22
N LEU A 19 -4.07 7.26 2.32
CA LEU A 19 -4.62 6.47 3.43
C LEU A 19 -3.94 6.85 4.75
N ASP A 20 -2.62 6.83 4.80
CA ASP A 20 -1.86 7.18 6.00
C ASP A 20 -2.14 8.61 6.45
N PHE A 21 -2.21 9.53 5.50
CA PHE A 21 -2.54 10.91 5.79
C PHE A 21 -3.94 11.05 6.39
N TYR A 22 -4.94 10.40 5.77
CA TYR A 22 -6.32 10.42 6.24
C TYR A 22 -6.43 9.92 7.69
N ILE A 23 -5.88 8.73 7.96
CA ILE A 23 -5.92 8.12 9.29
C ILE A 23 -5.19 8.99 10.31
N THR A 24 -3.99 9.44 9.97
CA THR A 24 -3.17 10.29 10.85
C THR A 24 -3.91 11.56 11.23
N MET A 25 -4.53 12.26 10.29
CA MET A 25 -5.26 13.50 10.57
C MET A 25 -6.51 13.25 11.42
N LYS A 26 -7.24 12.18 11.18
CA LYS A 26 -8.41 11.80 11.99
C LYS A 26 -8.01 11.44 13.43
N LEU A 27 -6.96 10.63 13.61
CA LEU A 27 -6.46 10.25 14.93
C LEU A 27 -5.79 11.41 15.66
N TYR A 28 -5.25 12.38 14.93
CA TYR A 28 -4.70 13.59 15.51
C TYR A 28 -5.80 14.47 16.10
N ASP A 29 -6.93 14.62 15.40
CA ASP A 29 -8.09 15.35 15.89
C ASP A 29 -8.77 14.59 17.07
N ASN A 30 -8.95 13.29 16.93
CA ASN A 30 -9.54 12.44 17.97
C ASN A 30 -8.80 11.09 18.12
N PRO A 31 -7.83 10.98 19.06
CA PRO A 31 -7.03 9.77 19.25
C PRO A 31 -7.80 8.58 19.86
N SER A 32 -9.08 8.71 20.14
CA SER A 32 -9.96 7.62 20.60
C SER A 32 -10.67 6.89 19.45
N LEU A 33 -10.52 7.35 18.22
CA LEU A 33 -11.09 6.69 17.05
C LEU A 33 -10.42 5.34 16.83
N ASP A 34 -11.18 4.42 16.25
CA ASP A 34 -10.75 3.09 15.87
C ASP A 34 -10.07 3.16 14.47
N PRO A 35 -8.77 2.85 14.37
CA PRO A 35 -8.05 2.90 13.09
C PRO A 35 -8.65 2.00 12.02
N ASP A 36 -9.12 0.79 12.39
CA ASP A 36 -9.67 -0.17 11.43
C ASP A 36 -10.95 0.38 10.78
N LYS A 37 -11.78 1.06 11.58
CA LYS A 37 -12.97 1.74 11.05
C LYS A 37 -12.63 2.92 10.16
N LEU A 38 -11.55 3.62 10.44
CA LEU A 38 -11.08 4.71 9.59
C LEU A 38 -10.55 4.20 8.24
N ILE A 39 -9.91 3.03 8.23
CA ILE A 39 -9.49 2.35 7.00
C ILE A 39 -10.72 2.02 6.14
N ASP A 40 -11.72 1.36 6.71
CA ASP A 40 -12.97 1.03 6.03
C ASP A 40 -13.70 2.29 5.51
N GLU A 41 -13.76 3.33 6.33
CA GLU A 41 -14.35 4.63 5.96
C GLU A 41 -13.62 5.26 4.77
N PHE A 42 -12.28 5.22 4.78
CA PHE A 42 -11.46 5.74 3.68
C PHE A 42 -11.79 5.03 2.36
N PHE A 43 -11.66 3.71 2.33
CA PHE A 43 -11.89 2.96 1.10
C PHE A 43 -13.31 3.14 0.58
N THR A 44 -14.30 3.07 1.46
CA THR A 44 -15.71 3.23 1.08
C THR A 44 -16.01 4.63 0.54
N SER A 45 -15.51 5.66 1.22
CA SER A 45 -15.77 7.05 0.84
C SER A 45 -14.95 7.50 -0.38
N TYR A 46 -13.73 6.99 -0.54
CA TYR A 46 -12.83 7.41 -1.62
C TYR A 46 -13.06 6.62 -2.91
N PHE A 47 -13.16 5.30 -2.82
CA PHE A 47 -13.27 4.42 -3.99
C PHE A 47 -14.69 3.94 -4.29
N GLY A 48 -15.68 4.17 -3.42
CA GLY A 48 -17.06 3.80 -3.62
C GLY A 48 -17.24 2.31 -3.91
N LYS A 49 -17.79 1.94 -5.06
CA LYS A 49 -17.99 0.53 -5.45
C LYS A 49 -16.67 -0.23 -5.66
N ALA A 50 -15.58 0.44 -5.95
CA ALA A 50 -14.27 -0.17 -6.05
C ALA A 50 -13.57 -0.33 -4.69
N ALA A 51 -14.18 0.05 -3.56
CA ALA A 51 -13.59 -0.01 -2.22
C ALA A 51 -13.00 -1.39 -1.89
N LYS A 52 -13.78 -2.45 -2.08
CA LYS A 52 -13.34 -3.81 -1.72
C LYS A 52 -12.12 -4.28 -2.50
N PRO A 53 -12.06 -4.24 -3.84
CA PRO A 53 -10.85 -4.63 -4.55
C PRO A 53 -9.64 -3.72 -4.25
N MET A 54 -9.87 -2.45 -3.93
CA MET A 54 -8.80 -1.54 -3.52
C MET A 54 -8.27 -1.89 -2.12
N SER A 55 -9.14 -2.12 -1.14
CA SER A 55 -8.74 -2.59 0.19
C SER A 55 -8.00 -3.94 0.10
N ASP A 56 -8.52 -4.91 -0.66
CA ASP A 56 -7.86 -6.21 -0.87
C ASP A 56 -6.45 -6.08 -1.46
N PHE A 57 -6.21 -5.07 -2.30
CA PHE A 57 -4.89 -4.78 -2.84
C PHE A 57 -3.91 -4.36 -1.74
N TYR A 58 -4.32 -3.45 -0.85
CA TYR A 58 -3.51 -3.00 0.28
C TYR A 58 -3.28 -4.12 1.29
N ASP A 59 -4.32 -4.87 1.63
CA ASP A 59 -4.24 -6.04 2.52
C ASP A 59 -3.25 -7.08 1.98
N LYS A 60 -3.25 -7.29 0.65
CA LYS A 60 -2.31 -8.21 0.00
C LYS A 60 -0.87 -7.73 0.14
N ILE A 61 -0.60 -6.45 -0.11
CA ILE A 61 0.74 -5.88 0.04
C ILE A 61 1.19 -5.99 1.50
N GLU A 62 0.34 -5.61 2.44
CA GLU A 62 0.66 -5.68 3.86
C GLU A 62 0.95 -7.11 4.31
N SER A 63 0.13 -8.08 3.90
CA SER A 63 0.32 -9.49 4.23
C SER A 63 1.63 -10.06 3.70
N VAL A 64 2.04 -9.63 2.49
CA VAL A 64 3.32 -10.04 1.90
C VAL A 64 4.49 -9.36 2.61
N TYR A 65 4.36 -8.08 2.92
CA TYR A 65 5.41 -7.29 3.55
C TYR A 65 5.66 -7.68 5.00
N SER A 66 4.61 -7.98 5.77
CA SER A 66 4.71 -8.27 7.21
C SER A 66 5.13 -9.72 7.51
N ASP A 67 5.00 -10.65 6.56
CA ASP A 67 5.43 -12.04 6.76
C ASP A 67 6.95 -12.18 6.54
N SER A 68 7.70 -12.38 7.63
CA SER A 68 9.15 -12.58 7.60
C SER A 68 9.61 -13.72 6.70
N LYS A 69 8.75 -14.72 6.45
CA LYS A 69 9.05 -15.86 5.57
C LYS A 69 9.23 -15.48 4.11
N ASN A 70 8.70 -14.32 3.72
CA ASN A 70 8.84 -13.80 2.37
C ASN A 70 10.20 -13.11 2.13
N TYR A 71 11.06 -13.03 3.13
CA TYR A 71 12.37 -12.39 3.03
C TYR A 71 13.51 -13.40 2.91
N PRO A 72 14.70 -13.00 2.43
CA PRO A 72 15.89 -13.83 2.48
C PRO A 72 16.21 -14.30 3.90
N SER A 73 16.73 -15.52 4.04
CA SER A 73 16.98 -16.15 5.34
C SER A 73 17.91 -15.37 6.26
N ASP A 74 18.87 -14.62 5.71
CA ASP A 74 19.80 -13.77 6.46
C ASP A 74 19.11 -12.52 7.05
N ILE A 75 17.98 -12.12 6.49
CA ILE A 75 17.16 -11.00 6.98
C ILE A 75 16.13 -11.47 8.00
N GLN A 76 15.55 -12.66 7.82
CA GLN A 76 14.54 -13.22 8.72
C GLN A 76 15.01 -13.33 10.19
N THR A 77 16.30 -13.51 10.42
CA THR A 77 16.90 -13.72 11.75
C THR A 77 17.38 -12.45 12.43
N LYS A 78 17.33 -11.32 11.75
CA LYS A 78 17.75 -10.03 12.31
C LYS A 78 16.55 -9.31 12.88
N ASP A 79 16.63 -8.86 14.13
CA ASP A 79 15.73 -7.84 14.71
C ASP A 79 15.80 -6.50 13.95
N ALA A 80 16.23 -6.56 12.70
CA ALA A 80 16.51 -5.42 11.88
C ALA A 80 15.26 -4.99 11.14
N GLN A 81 15.06 -3.71 11.10
CA GLN A 81 14.21 -3.07 10.13
C GLN A 81 14.47 -3.69 8.75
N PHE A 82 13.41 -4.17 8.12
CA PHE A 82 13.48 -4.77 6.79
C PHE A 82 13.98 -3.72 5.79
N HIS A 83 15.27 -3.73 5.50
CA HIS A 83 15.84 -2.83 4.50
C HIS A 83 15.36 -3.22 3.12
N GLN A 84 14.60 -2.34 2.49
CA GLN A 84 14.13 -2.53 1.13
C GLN A 84 15.27 -2.29 0.14
N THR A 85 15.62 -3.34 -0.60
CA THR A 85 16.49 -3.26 -1.77
C THR A 85 15.68 -3.64 -3.01
N GLU A 86 16.15 -3.26 -4.21
CA GLU A 86 15.49 -3.68 -5.47
C GLU A 86 15.37 -5.22 -5.55
N SER A 87 16.37 -5.95 -5.05
CA SER A 87 16.33 -7.43 -5.03
C SER A 87 15.24 -7.93 -4.08
N ILE A 88 15.16 -7.44 -2.85
CA ILE A 88 14.10 -7.83 -1.92
C ILE A 88 12.74 -7.48 -2.49
N ALA A 89 12.59 -6.28 -3.01
CA ALA A 89 11.32 -5.81 -3.55
C ALA A 89 10.81 -6.69 -4.70
N TRP A 90 11.68 -7.15 -5.61
CA TRP A 90 11.22 -7.79 -6.86
C TRP A 90 11.47 -9.30 -6.94
N GLU A 91 12.40 -9.86 -6.17
CA GLU A 91 12.66 -11.30 -6.17
C GLU A 91 11.92 -12.02 -5.03
N TYR A 92 11.65 -11.32 -3.92
CA TYR A 92 11.08 -11.91 -2.71
C TYR A 92 9.65 -11.43 -2.43
N LEU A 93 9.39 -10.13 -2.49
CA LEU A 93 8.07 -9.57 -2.16
C LEU A 93 7.18 -9.44 -3.40
N GLY A 94 7.63 -8.73 -4.42
CA GLY A 94 6.91 -8.53 -5.68
C GLY A 94 7.18 -9.63 -6.70
N THR A 95 7.09 -10.91 -6.29
CA THR A 95 7.24 -12.06 -7.17
C THR A 95 6.19 -12.03 -8.30
N ASP A 96 6.41 -12.79 -9.39
CA ASP A 96 5.44 -12.84 -10.50
C ASP A 96 4.05 -13.24 -10.00
N LYS A 97 3.96 -14.23 -9.13
CA LYS A 97 2.70 -14.65 -8.52
C LYS A 97 2.00 -13.53 -7.76
N VAL A 98 2.73 -12.79 -6.92
CA VAL A 98 2.16 -11.66 -6.16
C VAL A 98 1.69 -10.58 -7.11
N MET A 99 2.49 -10.23 -8.12
CA MET A 99 2.11 -9.19 -9.11
C MET A 99 0.87 -9.59 -9.91
N GLU A 100 0.74 -10.86 -10.32
CA GLU A 100 -0.47 -11.35 -11.00
C GLU A 100 -1.72 -11.29 -10.10
N GLU A 101 -1.59 -11.58 -8.81
CA GLU A 101 -2.70 -11.46 -7.85
C GLU A 101 -3.11 -9.99 -7.68
N LEU A 102 -2.14 -9.08 -7.57
CA LEU A 102 -2.39 -7.64 -7.48
C LEU A 102 -3.02 -7.09 -8.77
N GLU A 103 -2.55 -7.52 -9.94
CA GLU A 103 -3.13 -7.12 -11.24
C GLU A 103 -4.61 -7.46 -11.35
N LYS A 104 -5.01 -8.66 -10.91
CA LYS A 104 -6.42 -9.07 -10.87
C LYS A 104 -7.26 -8.13 -10.01
N LEU A 105 -6.72 -7.67 -8.88
CA LEU A 105 -7.41 -6.72 -8.01
C LEU A 105 -7.52 -5.34 -8.65
N VAL A 106 -6.47 -4.88 -9.35
CA VAL A 106 -6.50 -3.63 -10.12
C VAL A 106 -7.59 -3.68 -11.20
N HIS A 107 -7.60 -4.74 -12.02
CA HIS A 107 -8.62 -4.90 -13.07
C HIS A 107 -10.04 -4.98 -12.47
N LYS A 108 -10.19 -5.64 -11.33
CA LYS A 108 -11.48 -5.71 -10.62
C LYS A 108 -11.90 -4.33 -10.11
N ALA A 109 -10.97 -3.52 -9.58
CA ALA A 109 -11.27 -2.16 -9.14
C ALA A 109 -11.74 -1.28 -10.32
N GLN A 110 -11.01 -1.33 -11.45
CA GLN A 110 -11.40 -0.60 -12.66
C GLN A 110 -12.78 -1.03 -13.19
N ALA A 111 -13.07 -2.33 -13.20
CA ALA A 111 -14.35 -2.87 -13.67
C ALA A 111 -15.51 -2.53 -12.72
N THR A 112 -15.25 -2.35 -11.43
CA THR A 112 -16.29 -2.12 -10.40
C THR A 112 -16.60 -0.63 -10.22
N ALA A 113 -15.64 0.26 -10.49
CA ALA A 113 -15.83 1.71 -10.46
C ALA A 113 -16.94 2.12 -11.43
N SER A 114 -18.01 2.74 -10.92
CA SER A 114 -19.23 2.99 -11.68
C SER A 114 -19.47 4.46 -12.02
N THR A 115 -19.10 5.37 -11.11
CA THR A 115 -19.26 6.81 -11.33
C THR A 115 -18.00 7.42 -11.96
N PRO A 116 -18.12 8.57 -12.65
CA PRO A 116 -16.95 9.28 -13.18
C PRO A 116 -15.89 9.59 -12.11
N VAL A 117 -16.31 9.91 -10.88
CA VAL A 117 -15.41 10.21 -9.77
C VAL A 117 -14.68 8.96 -9.28
N GLU A 118 -15.40 7.83 -9.11
CA GLU A 118 -14.78 6.55 -8.74
C GLU A 118 -13.74 6.13 -9.79
N LYS A 119 -14.09 6.20 -11.08
CA LYS A 119 -13.16 5.88 -12.17
C LYS A 119 -11.91 6.76 -12.14
N ALA A 120 -12.10 8.08 -12.05
CA ALA A 120 -10.97 9.02 -12.00
C ALA A 120 -10.03 8.75 -10.81
N ARG A 121 -10.57 8.36 -9.65
CA ARG A 121 -9.76 8.03 -8.46
C ARG A 121 -9.01 6.72 -8.64
N VAL A 122 -9.66 5.69 -9.17
CA VAL A 122 -9.00 4.41 -9.50
C VAL A 122 -7.91 4.63 -10.55
N ASP A 123 -8.19 5.36 -11.63
CA ASP A 123 -7.22 5.63 -12.69
C ASP A 123 -6.01 6.43 -12.19
N SER A 124 -6.24 7.45 -11.36
CA SER A 124 -5.17 8.21 -10.72
C SER A 124 -4.28 7.32 -9.84
N TRP A 125 -4.90 6.42 -9.09
CA TRP A 125 -4.18 5.45 -8.27
C TRP A 125 -3.41 4.43 -9.13
N VAL A 126 -4.01 3.93 -10.21
CA VAL A 126 -3.33 3.03 -11.17
C VAL A 126 -2.07 3.69 -11.71
N THR A 127 -2.18 4.93 -12.16
CA THR A 127 -1.02 5.67 -12.70
C THR A 127 0.05 5.93 -11.64
N GLY A 128 -0.35 6.35 -10.44
CA GLY A 128 0.59 6.74 -9.38
C GLY A 128 1.22 5.56 -8.63
N VAL A 129 0.54 4.43 -8.54
CA VAL A 129 0.99 3.28 -7.74
C VAL A 129 1.25 2.05 -8.61
N TRP A 130 0.24 1.55 -9.33
CA TRP A 130 0.37 0.30 -10.05
C TRP A 130 1.38 0.37 -11.20
N GLU A 131 1.29 1.39 -12.05
CA GLU A 131 2.23 1.59 -13.16
C GLU A 131 3.65 1.86 -12.66
N TYR A 132 3.78 2.54 -11.52
CA TYR A 132 5.09 2.73 -10.88
C TYR A 132 5.69 1.39 -10.44
N MET A 133 4.90 0.51 -9.82
CA MET A 133 5.35 -0.82 -9.40
C MET A 133 5.75 -1.68 -10.60
N THR A 134 4.90 -1.78 -11.62
CA THR A 134 5.18 -2.60 -12.81
C THR A 134 6.39 -2.09 -13.58
N THR A 135 6.52 -0.78 -13.72
CA THR A 135 7.70 -0.15 -14.35
C THR A 135 8.97 -0.40 -13.54
N GLY A 136 8.89 -0.32 -12.22
CA GLY A 136 10.01 -0.60 -11.31
C GLY A 136 10.51 -2.03 -11.46
N LYS A 137 9.59 -3.00 -11.45
CA LYS A 137 9.93 -4.41 -11.69
C LYS A 137 10.54 -4.65 -13.07
N ALA A 138 9.96 -4.10 -14.12
CA ALA A 138 10.47 -4.25 -15.48
C ALA A 138 11.89 -3.68 -15.64
N LYS A 139 12.16 -2.52 -15.03
CA LYS A 139 13.51 -1.93 -15.01
C LYS A 139 14.51 -2.81 -14.26
N TYR A 140 14.10 -3.39 -13.13
CA TYR A 140 14.95 -4.31 -12.38
C TYR A 140 15.33 -5.55 -13.19
N ILE A 141 14.36 -6.20 -13.84
CA ILE A 141 14.57 -7.37 -14.69
C ILE A 141 15.52 -7.04 -15.84
N SER A 142 15.29 -5.92 -16.51
CA SER A 142 16.15 -5.46 -17.62
C SER A 142 17.61 -5.24 -17.20
N LYS A 143 17.84 -4.62 -16.05
CA LYS A 143 19.20 -4.46 -15.49
C LYS A 143 19.88 -5.79 -15.17
N LYS A 144 19.11 -6.79 -14.72
CA LYS A 144 19.63 -8.11 -14.35
C LYS A 144 20.02 -8.95 -15.59
N THR A 145 19.25 -8.85 -16.67
CA THR A 145 19.52 -9.57 -17.93
C THR A 145 20.63 -8.96 -18.79
N SER A 146 21.01 -7.71 -18.50
CA SER A 146 22.07 -6.99 -19.23
C SER A 146 23.47 -7.15 -18.60
N LYS A 147 23.58 -7.91 -17.51
CA LYS A 147 24.83 -8.29 -16.86
C LYS A 147 25.23 -9.72 -17.18
#